data_c8fbfb5c019f4cc112a360b58328f3e1
#
_entry.id   c8fbfb5c019f4cc112a360b58328f3e1
#
_cell.length_a   1.000
_cell.length_b   1.000
_cell.length_c   1.000
_cell.angle_alpha   90.00
_cell.angle_beta   90.00
_cell.angle_gamma   90.00
#
_symmetry.space_group_name_H-M   'P 1'
#
loop_
_entity.id
_entity.type
_entity.pdbx_description
1 polymer ?
#
loop_
_entity_poly.entity_id
_entity_poly.type
_entity_poly.pdbx_seq_one_letter_code
_entity_poly.pdbx_strand_id
1 'polypeptide(L)'
;MKVTRLVLALLALVVLAPSQQAKAADVICYNCPPEWADWASMLKAIKTDLGYDIPHDNKNSGQALAQILAEKSNPVGDIGYFGVTFGMKAKAQDALEAYKPANWDQVPAGLKDADGYWTTIHSGTLGLFVNKDALGGKPVPACWKDLLKPDYKGMVGYLDPSSAAVGYVGAVAVNLALGGSQSNFDPALSFFKDLRKNDPIVPKQTSYARVVSGEIPILFDYDFNAYRAKYTEKGNFEFVIPCEGSVVFPYVVGLVKNAPDKDKAKKVIDYLLSDKGQAIWTNAYLRPARPIELPEAVKTKFLPDSDYARAKSVNWGDLETAQKAFVDRYLSEVR
;
A
#
# COMPACT_ATOMS: atom_id res chain seq x y z
N MET A 1 53.89 -13.62 69.35
CA MET A 1 53.51 -13.99 68.02
C MET A 1 52.51 -12.93 67.50
N LYS A 2 52.96 -12.01 66.66
CA LYS A 2 52.12 -10.95 66.06
C LYS A 2 51.80 -11.34 64.61
N VAL A 3 50.55 -11.55 64.31
CA VAL A 3 50.07 -11.87 62.97
C VAL A 3 49.69 -10.55 62.31
N THR A 4 50.46 -10.14 61.32
CA THR A 4 50.18 -8.94 60.50
C THR A 4 49.21 -9.33 59.37
N ARG A 5 48.00 -8.74 59.34
CA ARG A 5 47.05 -8.91 58.28
C ARG A 5 47.36 -7.90 57.17
N LEU A 6 47.70 -8.42 55.99
CA LEU A 6 47.91 -7.66 54.77
C LEU A 6 46.53 -7.48 54.11
N VAL A 7 46.02 -6.28 53.99
CA VAL A 7 44.79 -5.92 53.24
C VAL A 7 45.20 -5.53 51.82
N LEU A 8 44.92 -6.40 50.83
CA LEU A 8 45.05 -6.07 49.41
C LEU A 8 43.79 -5.25 48.99
N ALA A 9 43.99 -3.99 48.68
CA ALA A 9 42.98 -3.14 48.02
C ALA A 9 43.03 -3.38 46.52
N LEU A 10 42.03 -4.07 45.96
CA LEU A 10 41.82 -4.16 44.50
C LEU A 10 41.19 -2.85 44.00
N LEU A 11 41.93 -2.03 43.31
CA LEU A 11 41.41 -0.90 42.52
C LEU A 11 40.76 -1.47 41.23
N ALA A 12 39.45 -1.52 41.18
CA ALA A 12 38.71 -1.80 39.93
C ALA A 12 38.74 -0.56 39.02
N LEU A 13 39.53 -0.60 37.97
CA LEU A 13 39.53 0.36 36.91
C LEU A 13 38.23 0.21 36.10
N VAL A 14 37.22 1.05 36.33
CA VAL A 14 36.03 1.14 35.48
C VAL A 14 36.43 1.86 34.21
N VAL A 15 36.68 1.08 33.13
CA VAL A 15 36.85 1.65 31.79
C VAL A 15 35.45 2.09 31.30
N LEU A 16 35.14 3.38 31.41
CA LEU A 16 33.99 3.99 30.74
C LEU A 16 34.26 3.94 29.24
N ALA A 17 33.69 2.90 28.56
CA ALA A 17 33.58 2.89 27.10
C ALA A 17 32.71 4.11 26.70
N PRO A 18 33.12 4.91 25.70
CA PRO A 18 32.27 5.97 25.21
C PRO A 18 30.98 5.35 24.67
N SER A 19 29.86 5.68 25.30
CA SER A 19 28.55 5.36 24.77
C SER A 19 28.44 6.07 23.41
N GLN A 20 28.46 5.31 22.31
CA GLN A 20 28.04 5.86 21.02
C GLN A 20 26.58 6.29 21.18
N GLN A 21 26.38 7.58 21.40
CA GLN A 21 25.04 8.15 21.29
C GLN A 21 24.53 7.84 19.90
N ALA A 22 23.51 7.00 19.81
CA ALA A 22 22.80 6.77 18.56
C ALA A 22 22.37 8.16 18.04
N LYS A 23 22.78 8.50 16.82
CA LYS A 23 22.37 9.75 16.19
C LYS A 23 20.86 9.79 16.20
N ALA A 24 20.27 10.85 16.72
CA ALA A 24 18.82 11.05 16.66
C ALA A 24 18.36 11.04 15.20
N ALA A 25 17.20 10.42 14.94
CA ALA A 25 16.58 10.46 13.63
C ALA A 25 16.37 11.91 13.17
N ASP A 26 16.55 12.18 11.87
CA ASP A 26 16.30 13.51 11.33
C ASP A 26 14.82 13.74 11.00
N VAL A 27 14.08 12.68 10.68
CA VAL A 27 12.62 12.66 10.42
C VAL A 27 12.09 11.29 10.83
N ILE A 28 10.93 11.24 11.43
CA ILE A 28 10.22 9.98 11.74
C ILE A 28 9.02 9.83 10.81
N CYS A 29 9.10 8.80 9.95
CA CYS A 29 8.03 8.40 9.03
C CYS A 29 7.34 7.14 9.56
N TYR A 30 6.08 7.26 10.01
CA TYR A 30 5.31 6.09 10.43
C TYR A 30 4.77 5.29 9.25
N ASN A 31 4.95 3.97 9.31
CA ASN A 31 4.57 3.01 8.29
C ASN A 31 5.40 3.13 6.99
N CYS A 32 6.71 3.39 7.10
CA CYS A 32 7.63 3.41 5.95
C CYS A 32 8.51 2.14 5.96
N PRO A 33 7.95 0.93 5.72
CA PRO A 33 8.64 -0.34 5.84
C PRO A 33 9.52 -0.62 4.61
N PRO A 34 10.77 -1.07 4.77
CA PRO A 34 11.73 -1.21 3.68
C PRO A 34 11.29 -2.22 2.61
N GLU A 35 10.58 -3.29 2.98
CA GLU A 35 10.18 -4.35 2.07
C GLU A 35 8.93 -4.03 1.26
N TRP A 36 8.17 -3.00 1.65
CA TRP A 36 6.97 -2.59 0.95
C TRP A 36 7.24 -1.40 0.03
N ALA A 37 6.78 -1.47 -1.22
CA ALA A 37 6.86 -0.38 -2.19
C ALA A 37 8.30 0.14 -2.45
N ASP A 38 9.31 -0.66 -2.15
CA ASP A 38 10.73 -0.28 -2.21
C ASP A 38 11.08 0.97 -1.37
N TRP A 39 10.44 1.11 -0.18
CA TRP A 39 10.85 2.15 0.76
C TRP A 39 12.34 2.07 1.12
N ALA A 40 12.97 0.89 1.05
CA ALA A 40 14.41 0.77 1.27
C ALA A 40 15.22 1.65 0.33
N SER A 41 14.94 1.62 -0.98
CA SER A 41 15.59 2.49 -1.97
C SER A 41 15.22 3.95 -1.76
N MET A 42 13.97 4.25 -1.42
CA MET A 42 13.52 5.61 -1.15
C MET A 42 14.25 6.24 0.05
N LEU A 43 14.31 5.55 1.17
CA LEU A 43 14.99 6.03 2.39
C LEU A 43 16.50 6.23 2.15
N LYS A 44 17.12 5.30 1.38
CA LYS A 44 18.53 5.44 0.97
C LYS A 44 18.73 6.67 0.09
N ALA A 45 17.84 6.93 -0.86
CA ALA A 45 17.94 8.09 -1.75
C ALA A 45 17.74 9.41 -0.97
N ILE A 46 16.78 9.48 -0.05
CA ILE A 46 16.57 10.63 0.84
C ILE A 46 17.82 10.90 1.67
N LYS A 47 18.45 9.86 2.24
CA LYS A 47 19.69 10.00 3.00
C LYS A 47 20.83 10.52 2.15
N THR A 48 20.95 10.05 0.90
CA THR A 48 22.00 10.46 -0.03
C THR A 48 21.83 11.90 -0.49
N ASP A 49 20.59 12.31 -0.82
CA ASP A 49 20.33 13.59 -1.49
C ASP A 49 20.02 14.72 -0.52
N LEU A 50 19.33 14.42 0.59
CA LEU A 50 18.95 15.42 1.61
C LEU A 50 19.80 15.33 2.87
N GLY A 51 20.57 14.26 3.06
CA GLY A 51 21.36 14.01 4.26
C GLY A 51 20.52 13.58 5.47
N TYR A 52 19.24 13.26 5.31
CA TYR A 52 18.33 12.92 6.40
C TYR A 52 18.31 11.43 6.68
N ASP A 53 18.43 11.08 7.95
CA ASP A 53 18.32 9.70 8.43
C ASP A 53 16.89 9.45 8.92
N ILE A 54 16.17 8.56 8.20
CA ILE A 54 14.81 8.17 8.51
C ILE A 54 14.83 6.70 8.89
N PRO A 55 14.53 6.34 10.15
CA PRO A 55 14.51 4.94 10.57
C PRO A 55 13.36 4.18 9.92
N HIS A 56 13.57 2.87 9.74
CA HIS A 56 12.53 1.97 9.26
C HIS A 56 11.38 1.89 10.27
N ASP A 57 10.16 1.82 9.76
CA ASP A 57 8.98 1.62 10.58
C ASP A 57 8.00 0.62 9.94
N ASN A 58 7.90 -0.56 10.54
CA ASN A 58 7.14 -1.71 10.03
C ASN A 58 5.70 -1.75 10.58
N LYS A 59 5.02 -0.62 10.61
CA LYS A 59 3.59 -0.54 10.95
C LYS A 59 2.72 -0.80 9.72
N ASN A 60 1.44 -1.02 9.95
CA ASN A 60 0.40 -0.83 8.94
C ASN A 60 -0.30 0.53 9.13
N SER A 61 -1.14 0.92 8.18
CA SER A 61 -1.82 2.23 8.20
C SER A 61 -2.65 2.47 9.47
N GLY A 62 -3.30 1.43 10.00
CA GLY A 62 -4.09 1.52 11.24
C GLY A 62 -3.22 1.72 12.47
N GLN A 63 -2.11 1.00 12.57
CA GLN A 63 -1.14 1.15 13.67
C GLN A 63 -0.46 2.52 13.62
N ALA A 64 -0.09 3.01 12.43
CA ALA A 64 0.48 4.34 12.26
C ALA A 64 -0.49 5.44 12.72
N LEU A 65 -1.75 5.38 12.28
CA LEU A 65 -2.77 6.34 12.73
C LEU A 65 -3.00 6.27 14.24
N ALA A 66 -3.14 5.07 14.80
CA ALA A 66 -3.34 4.89 16.24
C ALA A 66 -2.18 5.49 17.05
N GLN A 67 -0.94 5.33 16.60
CA GLN A 67 0.22 5.92 17.26
C GLN A 67 0.23 7.44 17.16
N ILE A 68 0.00 8.03 15.99
CA ILE A 68 -0.09 9.48 15.82
C ILE A 68 -1.16 10.08 16.74
N LEU A 69 -2.31 9.41 16.87
CA LEU A 69 -3.38 9.86 17.78
C LEU A 69 -2.99 9.74 19.25
N ALA A 70 -2.28 8.68 19.64
CA ALA A 70 -1.79 8.52 21.02
C ALA A 70 -0.75 9.57 21.40
N GLU A 71 0.02 10.04 20.44
CA GLU A 71 1.08 11.05 20.59
C GLU A 71 0.57 12.50 20.37
N LYS A 72 -0.72 12.71 20.12
CA LYS A 72 -1.27 14.01 19.68
C LYS A 72 -0.93 15.18 20.60
N SER A 73 -0.77 14.95 21.92
CA SER A 73 -0.38 15.97 22.90
C SER A 73 1.13 16.29 22.90
N ASN A 74 1.94 15.35 22.42
CA ASN A 74 3.40 15.48 22.32
C ASN A 74 3.88 14.66 21.11
N PRO A 75 3.71 15.17 19.88
CA PRO A 75 4.03 14.43 18.66
C PRO A 75 5.50 14.02 18.59
N VAL A 76 5.72 12.80 18.13
CA VAL A 76 7.04 12.21 17.87
C VAL A 76 7.24 11.96 16.38
N GLY A 77 6.19 11.52 15.69
CA GLY A 77 6.21 11.30 14.26
C GLY A 77 6.07 12.59 13.47
N ASP A 78 6.72 12.65 12.31
CA ASP A 78 6.69 13.80 11.40
C ASP A 78 5.83 13.55 10.16
N ILE A 79 5.86 12.33 9.64
CA ILE A 79 5.15 11.92 8.42
C ILE A 79 4.36 10.65 8.72
N GLY A 80 3.11 10.60 8.28
CA GLY A 80 2.32 9.38 8.24
C GLY A 80 2.16 8.90 6.79
N TYR A 81 2.46 7.62 6.53
CA TYR A 81 2.20 6.95 5.25
C TYR A 81 1.05 5.97 5.40
N PHE A 82 0.07 6.06 4.49
CA PHE A 82 -1.21 5.36 4.62
C PHE A 82 -1.77 4.87 3.28
N GLY A 83 -2.56 3.79 3.30
CA GLY A 83 -3.62 3.64 2.32
C GLY A 83 -4.62 4.81 2.46
N VAL A 84 -5.17 5.30 1.37
CA VAL A 84 -5.92 6.56 1.31
C VAL A 84 -7.04 6.70 2.33
N THR A 85 -7.77 5.63 2.65
CA THR A 85 -8.85 5.64 3.65
C THR A 85 -8.34 6.03 5.05
N PHE A 86 -7.14 5.60 5.42
CA PHE A 86 -6.51 6.00 6.69
C PHE A 86 -5.96 7.42 6.65
N GLY A 87 -5.49 7.92 5.50
CA GLY A 87 -5.16 9.34 5.32
C GLY A 87 -6.38 10.24 5.51
N MET A 88 -7.53 9.85 4.98
CA MET A 88 -8.82 10.54 5.19
C MET A 88 -9.24 10.52 6.66
N LYS A 89 -9.10 9.36 7.35
CA LYS A 89 -9.36 9.24 8.79
C LYS A 89 -8.43 10.12 9.61
N ALA A 90 -7.16 10.18 9.25
CA ALA A 90 -6.17 11.02 9.92
C ALA A 90 -6.54 12.50 9.81
N LYS A 91 -6.98 12.98 8.64
CA LYS A 91 -7.55 14.34 8.47
C LYS A 91 -8.78 14.54 9.34
N ALA A 92 -9.76 13.65 9.29
CA ALA A 92 -11.02 13.76 10.03
C ALA A 92 -10.81 13.78 11.56
N GLN A 93 -9.75 13.15 12.05
CA GLN A 93 -9.38 13.11 13.47
C GLN A 93 -8.38 14.20 13.87
N ASP A 94 -8.15 15.19 12.98
CA ASP A 94 -7.24 16.31 13.23
C ASP A 94 -5.82 15.85 13.62
N ALA A 95 -5.32 14.82 12.94
CA ALA A 95 -4.01 14.22 13.15
C ALA A 95 -2.94 14.73 12.16
N LEU A 96 -3.36 15.42 11.10
CA LEU A 96 -2.50 15.95 10.07
C LEU A 96 -2.54 17.48 10.00
N GLU A 97 -1.51 18.06 9.44
CA GLU A 97 -1.40 19.49 9.11
C GLU A 97 -1.41 19.66 7.58
N ALA A 98 -2.06 20.70 7.10
CA ALA A 98 -2.14 20.98 5.67
C ALA A 98 -0.76 21.41 5.13
N TYR A 99 -0.30 20.71 4.10
CA TYR A 99 0.90 21.04 3.35
C TYR A 99 0.73 20.65 1.88
N LYS A 100 0.92 21.60 0.98
CA LYS A 100 0.92 21.40 -0.47
C LYS A 100 2.38 21.32 -0.93
N PRO A 101 2.92 20.12 -1.19
CA PRO A 101 4.31 19.94 -1.56
C PRO A 101 4.62 20.49 -2.97
N ALA A 102 5.90 20.61 -3.28
CA ALA A 102 6.34 20.88 -4.65
C ALA A 102 5.74 19.82 -5.60
N ASN A 103 5.35 20.26 -6.81
CA ASN A 103 4.64 19.43 -7.79
C ASN A 103 3.21 18.98 -7.38
N TRP A 104 2.65 19.50 -6.31
CA TRP A 104 1.28 19.25 -5.89
C TRP A 104 0.27 19.38 -7.03
N ASP A 105 0.38 20.45 -7.84
CA ASP A 105 -0.61 20.73 -8.90
C ASP A 105 -0.60 19.66 -10.00
N GLN A 106 0.49 18.93 -10.16
CA GLN A 106 0.63 17.86 -11.14
C GLN A 106 -0.03 16.54 -10.69
N VAL A 107 -0.32 16.38 -9.38
CA VAL A 107 -1.08 15.23 -8.89
C VAL A 107 -2.55 15.41 -9.27
N PRO A 108 -3.21 14.42 -9.91
CA PRO A 108 -4.63 14.52 -10.27
C PRO A 108 -5.53 14.82 -9.07
N ALA A 109 -6.60 15.60 -9.29
CA ALA A 109 -7.51 16.06 -8.22
C ALA A 109 -8.08 14.89 -7.38
N GLY A 110 -8.40 13.75 -8.02
CA GLY A 110 -8.90 12.56 -7.31
C GLY A 110 -7.85 11.79 -6.50
N LEU A 111 -6.57 12.21 -6.57
CA LEU A 111 -5.44 11.57 -5.89
C LEU A 111 -4.80 12.47 -4.81
N LYS A 112 -5.46 13.51 -4.38
CA LYS A 112 -4.97 14.43 -3.34
C LYS A 112 -6.12 15.05 -2.56
N ASP A 113 -5.86 15.44 -1.34
CA ASP A 113 -6.82 16.25 -0.55
C ASP A 113 -6.78 17.71 -1.02
N ALA A 114 -7.91 18.30 -1.32
CA ALA A 114 -7.97 19.67 -1.87
C ALA A 114 -7.34 20.72 -0.94
N ASP A 115 -7.40 20.50 0.37
CA ASP A 115 -6.84 21.40 1.38
C ASP A 115 -5.36 21.10 1.69
N GLY A 116 -4.81 19.94 1.20
CA GLY A 116 -3.42 19.58 1.35
C GLY A 116 -3.09 18.73 2.58
N TYR A 117 -4.08 18.12 3.24
CA TYR A 117 -3.79 17.26 4.40
C TYR A 117 -3.10 15.96 4.04
N TRP A 118 -3.31 15.46 2.82
CA TRP A 118 -2.61 14.30 2.30
C TRP A 118 -2.44 14.40 0.78
N THR A 119 -1.43 13.71 0.27
CA THR A 119 -1.18 13.55 -1.15
C THR A 119 -0.76 12.13 -1.49
N THR A 120 -1.21 11.62 -2.62
CA THR A 120 -0.76 10.33 -3.15
C THR A 120 0.69 10.43 -3.59
N ILE A 121 1.47 9.43 -3.23
CA ILE A 121 2.88 9.28 -3.67
C ILE A 121 3.05 8.14 -4.67
N HIS A 122 2.21 7.14 -4.62
CA HIS A 122 2.08 6.05 -5.59
C HIS A 122 0.71 5.38 -5.46
N SER A 123 0.36 4.53 -6.41
CA SER A 123 -0.91 3.80 -6.38
C SER A 123 -0.75 2.37 -6.90
N GLY A 124 -1.68 1.51 -6.54
CA GLY A 124 -1.90 0.21 -7.14
C GLY A 124 -3.20 0.20 -7.94
N THR A 125 -3.23 -0.53 -9.04
CA THR A 125 -4.45 -0.82 -9.79
C THR A 125 -4.92 -2.22 -9.45
N LEU A 126 -6.16 -2.37 -8.99
CA LEU A 126 -6.71 -3.69 -8.73
C LEU A 126 -7.03 -4.40 -10.05
N GLY A 127 -6.83 -5.70 -10.08
CA GLY A 127 -7.14 -6.53 -11.25
C GLY A 127 -6.97 -8.00 -10.94
N LEU A 128 -6.66 -8.78 -11.97
CA LEU A 128 -6.42 -10.21 -11.86
C LEU A 128 -4.92 -10.48 -11.93
N PHE A 129 -4.35 -10.98 -10.85
CA PHE A 129 -3.01 -11.54 -10.82
C PHE A 129 -3.08 -13.03 -11.16
N VAL A 130 -2.56 -13.41 -12.32
CA VAL A 130 -2.73 -14.74 -12.91
C VAL A 130 -1.41 -15.47 -13.00
N ASN A 131 -1.37 -16.69 -12.44
CA ASN A 131 -0.31 -17.67 -12.68
C ASN A 131 -0.73 -18.54 -13.88
N LYS A 132 -0.12 -18.30 -15.06
CA LYS A 132 -0.51 -18.96 -16.31
C LYS A 132 -0.20 -20.45 -16.32
N ASP A 133 0.86 -20.87 -15.64
CA ASP A 133 1.22 -22.29 -15.53
C ASP A 133 0.18 -23.06 -14.70
N ALA A 134 -0.41 -22.41 -13.71
CA ALA A 134 -1.44 -22.99 -12.85
C ALA A 134 -2.84 -23.03 -13.50
N LEU A 135 -3.03 -22.36 -14.66
CA LEU A 135 -4.30 -22.45 -15.41
C LEU A 135 -4.53 -23.78 -16.10
N GLY A 136 -3.50 -24.64 -16.22
CA GLY A 136 -3.64 -25.95 -16.87
C GLY A 136 -4.08 -25.86 -18.33
N GLY A 137 -3.58 -24.87 -19.07
CA GLY A 137 -3.88 -24.66 -20.50
C GLY A 137 -5.18 -23.88 -20.77
N LYS A 138 -5.92 -23.47 -19.73
CA LYS A 138 -7.10 -22.61 -19.91
C LYS A 138 -6.68 -21.19 -20.29
N PRO A 139 -7.53 -20.43 -21.01
CA PRO A 139 -7.23 -19.05 -21.36
C PRO A 139 -7.11 -18.17 -20.11
N VAL A 140 -6.33 -17.10 -20.22
CA VAL A 140 -6.32 -16.03 -19.19
C VAL A 140 -7.66 -15.31 -19.23
N PRO A 141 -8.38 -15.15 -18.09
CA PRO A 141 -9.65 -14.43 -18.07
C PRO A 141 -9.43 -12.95 -18.39
N ALA A 142 -10.24 -12.39 -19.27
CA ALA A 142 -10.15 -10.99 -19.68
C ALA A 142 -11.13 -10.06 -18.96
N CYS A 143 -12.18 -10.61 -18.36
CA CYS A 143 -13.29 -9.86 -17.76
C CYS A 143 -13.65 -10.45 -16.38
N TRP A 144 -14.29 -9.65 -15.51
CA TRP A 144 -14.82 -10.17 -14.23
C TRP A 144 -15.79 -11.31 -14.44
N LYS A 145 -16.68 -11.20 -15.43
CA LYS A 145 -17.69 -12.22 -15.73
C LYS A 145 -17.09 -13.53 -16.23
N ASP A 146 -15.89 -13.52 -16.78
CA ASP A 146 -15.23 -14.77 -17.18
C ASP A 146 -15.00 -15.70 -15.99
N LEU A 147 -14.74 -15.14 -14.81
CA LEU A 147 -14.48 -15.90 -13.58
C LEU A 147 -15.69 -16.72 -13.11
N LEU A 148 -16.89 -16.41 -13.61
CA LEU A 148 -18.11 -17.14 -13.31
C LEU A 148 -18.28 -18.40 -14.17
N LYS A 149 -17.44 -18.57 -15.20
CA LYS A 149 -17.48 -19.77 -16.07
C LYS A 149 -16.99 -21.00 -15.30
N PRO A 150 -17.59 -22.17 -15.52
CA PRO A 150 -17.18 -23.43 -14.88
C PRO A 150 -15.71 -23.78 -15.09
N ASP A 151 -15.09 -23.30 -16.18
CA ASP A 151 -13.68 -23.53 -16.50
C ASP A 151 -12.73 -23.05 -15.39
N TYR A 152 -13.12 -22.04 -14.60
CA TYR A 152 -12.32 -21.48 -13.51
C TYR A 152 -12.73 -21.96 -12.12
N LYS A 153 -13.52 -23.06 -12.05
CA LYS A 153 -13.92 -23.63 -10.76
C LYS A 153 -12.70 -24.03 -9.91
N GLY A 154 -12.67 -23.58 -8.65
CA GLY A 154 -11.57 -23.80 -7.72
C GLY A 154 -10.28 -23.01 -8.01
N MET A 155 -10.28 -22.11 -9.01
CA MET A 155 -9.09 -21.39 -9.45
C MET A 155 -9.03 -19.93 -9.03
N VAL A 156 -10.16 -19.35 -8.63
CA VAL A 156 -10.28 -17.92 -8.33
C VAL A 156 -10.09 -17.66 -6.85
N GLY A 157 -9.16 -16.79 -6.51
CA GLY A 157 -8.96 -16.29 -5.14
C GLY A 157 -9.30 -14.81 -5.02
N TYR A 158 -9.82 -14.43 -3.88
CA TYR A 158 -9.94 -13.03 -3.45
C TYR A 158 -9.86 -12.96 -1.93
N LEU A 159 -9.27 -11.89 -1.38
CA LEU A 159 -9.21 -11.71 0.07
C LEU A 159 -10.61 -11.42 0.62
N ASP A 160 -10.88 -11.93 1.82
CA ASP A 160 -12.17 -11.71 2.50
C ASP A 160 -12.43 -10.21 2.72
N PRO A 161 -13.48 -9.62 2.09
CA PRO A 161 -13.77 -8.19 2.21
C PRO A 161 -14.10 -7.72 3.64
N SER A 162 -14.47 -8.65 4.53
CA SER A 162 -14.77 -8.34 5.92
C SER A 162 -13.53 -8.16 6.79
N SER A 163 -12.37 -8.64 6.35
CA SER A 163 -11.14 -8.68 7.15
C SER A 163 -9.90 -8.10 6.46
N ALA A 164 -9.94 -7.91 5.13
CA ALA A 164 -8.82 -7.45 4.35
C ALA A 164 -9.17 -6.23 3.48
N ALA A 165 -8.34 -5.18 3.56
CA ALA A 165 -8.54 -3.98 2.76
C ALA A 165 -8.55 -4.28 1.25
N VAL A 166 -7.63 -5.12 0.75
CA VAL A 166 -7.59 -5.53 -0.66
C VAL A 166 -8.87 -6.27 -1.06
N GLY A 167 -9.45 -7.07 -0.15
CA GLY A 167 -10.73 -7.73 -0.39
C GLY A 167 -11.87 -6.74 -0.59
N TYR A 168 -11.95 -5.70 0.24
CA TYR A 168 -12.94 -4.64 0.06
C TYR A 168 -12.69 -3.83 -1.21
N VAL A 169 -11.44 -3.49 -1.52
CA VAL A 169 -11.08 -2.82 -2.79
C VAL A 169 -11.50 -3.68 -3.99
N GLY A 170 -11.33 -5.00 -3.90
CA GLY A 170 -11.81 -5.96 -4.91
C GLY A 170 -13.32 -5.92 -5.09
N ALA A 171 -14.06 -5.86 -3.97
CA ALA A 171 -15.52 -5.75 -4.02
C ALA A 171 -15.97 -4.42 -4.64
N VAL A 172 -15.30 -3.31 -4.33
CA VAL A 172 -15.55 -2.00 -4.94
C VAL A 172 -15.28 -2.05 -6.44
N ALA A 173 -14.16 -2.65 -6.87
CA ALA A 173 -13.81 -2.77 -8.29
C ALA A 173 -14.89 -3.52 -9.07
N VAL A 174 -15.27 -4.71 -8.60
CA VAL A 174 -16.34 -5.52 -9.19
C VAL A 174 -17.67 -4.74 -9.21
N ASN A 175 -18.02 -4.10 -8.10
CA ASN A 175 -19.27 -3.35 -7.98
C ASN A 175 -19.39 -2.28 -9.06
N LEU A 176 -18.40 -1.40 -9.15
CA LEU A 176 -18.42 -0.28 -10.09
C LEU A 176 -18.30 -0.74 -11.54
N ALA A 177 -17.50 -1.80 -11.80
CA ALA A 177 -17.37 -2.39 -13.12
C ALA A 177 -18.67 -3.00 -13.64
N LEU A 178 -19.49 -3.55 -12.74
CA LEU A 178 -20.77 -4.19 -13.09
C LEU A 178 -22.00 -3.25 -12.94
N GLY A 179 -21.79 -1.94 -12.83
CA GLY A 179 -22.85 -0.95 -12.85
C GLY A 179 -23.42 -0.56 -11.48
N GLY A 180 -22.74 -0.97 -10.40
CA GLY A 180 -23.04 -0.50 -9.04
C GLY A 180 -22.57 0.93 -8.79
N SER A 181 -22.82 1.41 -7.59
CA SER A 181 -22.41 2.74 -7.13
C SER A 181 -21.86 2.69 -5.71
N GLN A 182 -21.46 3.84 -5.19
CA GLN A 182 -20.99 3.97 -3.80
C GLN A 182 -22.10 3.64 -2.77
N SER A 183 -23.36 3.79 -3.14
CA SER A 183 -24.53 3.50 -2.28
C SER A 183 -25.26 2.20 -2.64
N ASN A 184 -24.91 1.57 -3.76
CA ASN A 184 -25.53 0.33 -4.20
C ASN A 184 -24.46 -0.73 -4.54
N PHE A 185 -24.34 -1.73 -3.68
CA PHE A 185 -23.43 -2.87 -3.83
C PHE A 185 -24.14 -4.16 -4.32
N ASP A 186 -25.37 -4.10 -4.80
CA ASP A 186 -26.10 -5.26 -5.32
C ASP A 186 -25.34 -5.99 -6.44
N PRO A 187 -24.70 -5.29 -7.41
CA PRO A 187 -23.92 -5.95 -8.45
C PRO A 187 -22.75 -6.79 -7.90
N ALA A 188 -22.00 -6.25 -6.91
CA ALA A 188 -20.93 -7.00 -6.27
C ALA A 188 -21.46 -8.21 -5.49
N LEU A 189 -22.50 -8.02 -4.69
CA LEU A 189 -23.12 -9.12 -3.93
C LEU A 189 -23.62 -10.24 -4.86
N SER A 190 -24.29 -9.88 -5.95
CA SER A 190 -24.72 -10.84 -6.99
C SER A 190 -23.54 -11.59 -7.59
N PHE A 191 -22.50 -10.86 -7.99
CA PHE A 191 -21.27 -11.46 -8.53
C PHE A 191 -20.63 -12.44 -7.57
N PHE A 192 -20.44 -12.09 -6.29
CA PHE A 192 -19.82 -12.98 -5.31
C PHE A 192 -20.70 -14.18 -4.97
N LYS A 193 -22.04 -14.05 -4.98
CA LYS A 193 -22.97 -15.19 -4.87
C LYS A 193 -22.79 -16.18 -6.05
N ASP A 194 -22.66 -15.66 -7.26
CA ASP A 194 -22.43 -16.50 -8.42
C ASP A 194 -21.03 -17.13 -8.41
N LEU A 195 -20.00 -16.36 -8.01
CA LEU A 195 -18.64 -16.87 -7.88
C LEU A 195 -18.53 -17.99 -6.84
N ARG A 196 -19.35 -17.96 -5.77
CA ARG A 196 -19.43 -19.07 -4.78
C ARG A 196 -19.71 -20.41 -5.41
N LYS A 197 -20.46 -20.46 -6.51
CA LYS A 197 -20.75 -21.69 -7.26
C LYS A 197 -19.50 -22.31 -7.92
N ASN A 198 -18.46 -21.49 -8.08
CA ASN A 198 -17.15 -21.89 -8.62
C ASN A 198 -16.13 -22.21 -7.52
N ASP A 199 -16.56 -22.43 -6.28
CA ASP A 199 -15.69 -22.80 -5.14
C ASP A 199 -14.44 -21.90 -5.00
N PRO A 200 -14.61 -20.57 -4.83
CA PRO A 200 -13.46 -19.65 -4.74
C PRO A 200 -12.63 -19.87 -3.48
N ILE A 201 -11.35 -19.56 -3.57
CA ILE A 201 -10.42 -19.57 -2.44
C ILE A 201 -10.48 -18.20 -1.77
N VAL A 202 -10.90 -18.15 -0.49
CA VAL A 202 -11.09 -16.88 0.25
C VAL A 202 -10.16 -16.82 1.46
N PRO A 203 -8.87 -16.46 1.27
CA PRO A 203 -7.94 -16.30 2.38
C PRO A 203 -8.20 -15.01 3.16
N LYS A 204 -7.78 -15.00 4.44
CA LYS A 204 -7.92 -13.83 5.33
C LYS A 204 -6.71 -12.89 5.27
N GLN A 205 -5.62 -13.31 4.67
CA GLN A 205 -4.36 -12.58 4.60
C GLN A 205 -3.82 -12.57 3.17
N THR A 206 -2.83 -11.69 2.91
CA THR A 206 -2.15 -11.59 1.61
C THR A 206 -1.73 -12.96 1.08
N SER A 207 -1.94 -13.17 -0.21
CA SER A 207 -1.79 -14.47 -0.83
C SER A 207 -0.81 -14.48 -2.00
N TYR A 208 0.12 -13.50 -2.04
CA TYR A 208 1.15 -13.42 -3.07
C TYR A 208 1.90 -14.76 -3.26
N ALA A 209 2.43 -15.31 -2.17
CA ALA A 209 3.18 -16.56 -2.22
C ALA A 209 2.33 -17.75 -2.73
N ARG A 210 1.03 -17.75 -2.45
CA ARG A 210 0.10 -18.80 -2.91
C ARG A 210 -0.18 -18.70 -4.42
N VAL A 211 -0.11 -17.51 -4.99
CA VAL A 211 -0.17 -17.35 -6.45
C VAL A 211 1.14 -17.78 -7.08
N VAL A 212 2.27 -17.37 -6.50
CA VAL A 212 3.60 -17.77 -7.00
C VAL A 212 3.76 -19.29 -6.98
N SER A 213 3.28 -19.97 -5.95
CA SER A 213 3.31 -21.44 -5.87
C SER A 213 2.29 -22.17 -6.76
N GLY A 214 1.34 -21.44 -7.36
CA GLY A 214 0.26 -22.02 -8.18
C GLY A 214 -0.94 -22.55 -7.38
N GLU A 215 -0.94 -22.39 -6.05
CA GLU A 215 -2.08 -22.79 -5.21
C GLU A 215 -3.34 -21.95 -5.50
N ILE A 216 -3.16 -20.69 -5.85
CA ILE A 216 -4.23 -19.80 -6.34
C ILE A 216 -3.88 -19.37 -7.76
N PRO A 217 -4.49 -19.97 -8.79
CA PRO A 217 -4.20 -19.62 -10.18
C PRO A 217 -4.55 -18.18 -10.57
N ILE A 218 -5.62 -17.61 -10.02
CA ILE A 218 -6.13 -16.27 -10.33
C ILE A 218 -6.46 -15.58 -9.00
N LEU A 219 -5.83 -14.44 -8.69
CA LEU A 219 -6.09 -13.68 -7.47
C LEU A 219 -6.52 -12.25 -7.80
N PHE A 220 -7.53 -11.74 -7.09
CA PHE A 220 -7.81 -10.29 -7.06
C PHE A 220 -6.70 -9.61 -6.27
N ASP A 221 -5.82 -8.89 -6.97
CA ASP A 221 -4.68 -8.21 -6.34
C ASP A 221 -4.24 -7.01 -7.17
N TYR A 222 -3.25 -6.28 -6.68
CA TYR A 222 -2.70 -5.12 -7.35
C TYR A 222 -1.69 -5.49 -8.44
N ASP A 223 -1.62 -4.64 -9.45
CA ASP A 223 -0.72 -4.73 -10.60
C ASP A 223 0.75 -4.93 -10.20
N PHE A 224 1.25 -4.17 -9.22
CA PHE A 224 2.64 -4.24 -8.80
C PHE A 224 3.05 -5.61 -8.23
N ASN A 225 2.12 -6.35 -7.61
CA ASN A 225 2.37 -7.73 -7.15
C ASN A 225 2.53 -8.68 -8.34
N ALA A 226 1.67 -8.58 -9.33
CA ALA A 226 1.76 -9.40 -10.54
C ALA A 226 3.05 -9.09 -11.33
N TYR A 227 3.42 -7.81 -11.44
CA TYR A 227 4.67 -7.43 -12.08
C TYR A 227 5.91 -7.88 -11.31
N ARG A 228 5.88 -7.82 -9.98
CA ARG A 228 6.94 -8.39 -9.14
C ARG A 228 7.13 -9.87 -9.44
N ALA A 229 6.06 -10.66 -9.46
CA ALA A 229 6.10 -12.07 -9.80
C ALA A 229 6.67 -12.30 -11.21
N LYS A 230 6.21 -11.53 -12.20
CA LYS A 230 6.64 -11.63 -13.59
C LYS A 230 8.11 -11.27 -13.80
N TYR A 231 8.57 -10.15 -13.25
CA TYR A 231 9.87 -9.57 -13.59
C TYR A 231 10.96 -9.82 -12.56
N THR A 232 10.62 -9.96 -11.28
CA THR A 232 11.59 -10.26 -10.21
C THR A 232 11.72 -11.75 -9.99
N GLU A 233 10.60 -12.47 -9.84
CA GLU A 233 10.60 -13.93 -9.69
C GLU A 233 10.76 -14.65 -11.04
N LYS A 234 10.64 -13.91 -12.17
CA LYS A 234 10.79 -14.42 -13.55
C LYS A 234 9.85 -15.59 -13.88
N GLY A 235 8.67 -15.62 -13.28
CA GLY A 235 7.65 -16.63 -13.54
C GLY A 235 6.70 -16.25 -14.67
N ASN A 236 5.88 -17.21 -15.09
CA ASN A 236 4.89 -17.03 -16.16
C ASN A 236 3.59 -16.42 -15.63
N PHE A 237 3.67 -15.16 -15.21
CA PHE A 237 2.57 -14.42 -14.62
C PHE A 237 2.03 -13.34 -15.56
N GLU A 238 0.76 -13.02 -15.38
CA GLU A 238 0.10 -11.97 -16.12
C GLU A 238 -0.77 -11.12 -15.17
N PHE A 239 -0.85 -9.83 -15.44
CA PHE A 239 -1.80 -8.93 -14.82
C PHE A 239 -2.86 -8.52 -15.83
N VAL A 240 -4.12 -8.57 -15.42
CA VAL A 240 -5.24 -8.18 -16.27
C VAL A 240 -6.08 -7.13 -15.54
N ILE A 241 -6.29 -5.98 -16.18
CA ILE A 241 -7.36 -5.06 -15.80
C ILE A 241 -8.62 -5.52 -16.54
N PRO A 242 -9.66 -6.00 -15.83
CA PRO A 242 -10.84 -6.58 -16.47
C PRO A 242 -11.52 -5.63 -17.45
N CYS A 243 -12.11 -6.21 -18.49
CA CYS A 243 -12.71 -5.48 -19.60
C CYS A 243 -13.84 -4.54 -19.17
N GLU A 244 -14.58 -4.89 -18.10
CA GLU A 244 -15.64 -4.05 -17.54
C GLU A 244 -15.09 -2.87 -16.73
N GLY A 245 -13.81 -2.91 -16.39
CA GLY A 245 -13.13 -1.86 -15.63
C GLY A 245 -12.67 -2.30 -14.24
N SER A 246 -11.98 -1.40 -13.56
CA SER A 246 -11.45 -1.58 -12.22
C SER A 246 -11.26 -0.24 -11.51
N VAL A 247 -10.53 -0.25 -10.37
CA VAL A 247 -10.25 0.95 -9.56
C VAL A 247 -8.77 1.08 -9.23
N VAL A 248 -8.35 2.33 -9.04
CA VAL A 248 -7.03 2.69 -8.52
C VAL A 248 -7.13 2.89 -7.01
N PHE A 249 -6.21 2.31 -6.25
CA PHE A 249 -6.10 2.50 -4.82
C PHE A 249 -4.84 3.32 -4.48
N PRO A 250 -5.01 4.57 -4.00
CA PRO A 250 -3.89 5.44 -3.66
C PRO A 250 -3.24 5.08 -2.32
N TYR A 251 -1.92 5.27 -2.27
CA TYR A 251 -1.15 5.32 -1.04
C TYR A 251 -0.65 6.76 -0.84
N VAL A 252 -0.91 7.29 0.33
CA VAL A 252 -0.78 8.73 0.61
C VAL A 252 0.20 8.99 1.76
N VAL A 253 0.79 10.18 1.74
CA VAL A 253 1.52 10.74 2.88
C VAL A 253 0.83 12.00 3.39
N GLY A 254 0.93 12.25 4.68
CA GLY A 254 0.51 13.48 5.33
C GLY A 254 1.54 13.96 6.33
N LEU A 255 1.66 15.28 6.48
CA LEU A 255 2.45 15.93 7.52
C LEU A 255 1.70 15.77 8.86
N VAL A 256 2.34 15.20 9.86
CA VAL A 256 1.74 15.04 11.19
C VAL A 256 1.54 16.43 11.81
N LYS A 257 0.40 16.64 12.46
CA LYS A 257 0.09 17.91 13.13
C LYS A 257 1.06 18.16 14.25
N ASN A 258 1.64 19.37 14.28
CA ASN A 258 2.70 19.78 15.22
C ASN A 258 3.94 18.87 15.19
N ALA A 259 4.27 18.31 14.03
CA ALA A 259 5.48 17.52 13.83
C ALA A 259 6.73 18.22 14.40
N PRO A 260 7.60 17.51 15.17
CA PRO A 260 8.79 18.13 15.77
C PRO A 260 9.80 18.62 14.73
N ASP A 261 10.03 17.87 13.65
CA ASP A 261 10.97 18.20 12.57
C ASP A 261 10.24 18.64 11.28
N LYS A 262 9.22 19.50 11.43
CA LYS A 262 8.30 19.94 10.36
C LYS A 262 8.99 20.38 9.06
N ASP A 263 10.05 21.18 9.16
CA ASP A 263 10.73 21.71 7.96
C ASP A 263 11.48 20.61 7.20
N LYS A 264 12.08 19.64 7.90
CA LYS A 264 12.69 18.48 7.28
C LYS A 264 11.62 17.55 6.68
N ALA A 265 10.52 17.33 7.40
CA ALA A 265 9.39 16.52 6.92
C ALA A 265 8.80 17.06 5.61
N LYS A 266 8.63 18.38 5.49
CA LYS A 266 8.19 19.03 4.23
C LYS A 266 9.14 18.74 3.08
N LYS A 267 10.46 18.87 3.30
CA LYS A 267 11.47 18.55 2.27
C LYS A 267 11.44 17.08 1.87
N VAL A 268 11.16 16.16 2.80
CA VAL A 268 10.96 14.74 2.48
C VAL A 268 9.71 14.55 1.62
N ILE A 269 8.59 15.16 1.98
CA ILE A 269 7.34 15.05 1.19
C ILE A 269 7.53 15.65 -0.21
N ASP A 270 8.23 16.77 -0.35
CA ASP A 270 8.61 17.34 -1.64
C ASP A 270 9.46 16.37 -2.46
N TYR A 271 10.43 15.72 -1.81
CA TYR A 271 11.28 14.73 -2.47
C TYR A 271 10.48 13.52 -2.98
N LEU A 272 9.52 13.01 -2.20
CA LEU A 272 8.65 11.91 -2.61
C LEU A 272 7.86 12.22 -3.88
N LEU A 273 7.52 13.51 -4.12
CA LEU A 273 6.84 13.97 -5.33
C LEU A 273 7.78 14.54 -6.41
N SER A 274 9.09 14.57 -6.19
CA SER A 274 10.06 14.95 -7.23
C SER A 274 10.12 13.90 -8.34
N ASP A 275 10.68 14.24 -9.52
CA ASP A 275 10.88 13.27 -10.60
C ASP A 275 11.70 12.08 -10.14
N LYS A 276 12.76 12.33 -9.37
CA LYS A 276 13.62 11.28 -8.81
C LYS A 276 12.87 10.39 -7.83
N GLY A 277 12.11 10.98 -6.90
CA GLY A 277 11.29 10.24 -5.94
C GLY A 277 10.23 9.38 -6.64
N GLN A 278 9.52 9.97 -7.60
CA GLN A 278 8.49 9.24 -8.35
C GLN A 278 9.08 8.11 -9.22
N ALA A 279 10.28 8.29 -9.77
CA ALA A 279 10.97 7.25 -10.54
C ALA A 279 11.37 6.05 -9.63
N ILE A 280 11.73 6.28 -8.36
CA ILE A 280 12.13 5.21 -7.42
C ILE A 280 10.98 4.23 -7.21
N TRP A 281 9.72 4.68 -7.11
CA TRP A 281 8.57 3.80 -6.93
C TRP A 281 8.42 2.76 -8.04
N THR A 282 8.92 3.05 -9.25
CA THR A 282 8.87 2.10 -10.39
C THR A 282 9.78 0.89 -10.21
N ASN A 283 10.76 0.92 -9.28
CA ASN A 283 11.56 -0.26 -8.94
C ASN A 283 10.70 -1.37 -8.34
N ALA A 284 9.64 -0.99 -7.60
CA ALA A 284 8.64 -1.92 -7.07
C ALA A 284 7.41 -2.04 -7.98
N TYR A 285 7.53 -1.61 -9.23
CA TYR A 285 6.45 -1.63 -10.23
C TYR A 285 5.22 -0.79 -9.86
N LEU A 286 5.38 0.18 -8.98
CA LEU A 286 4.32 1.13 -8.64
C LEU A 286 4.27 2.25 -9.67
N ARG A 287 3.06 2.68 -10.01
CA ARG A 287 2.89 3.79 -10.94
C ARG A 287 3.08 5.13 -10.22
N PRO A 288 3.82 6.08 -10.84
CA PRO A 288 3.94 7.43 -10.31
C PRO A 288 2.58 8.10 -10.09
N ALA A 289 2.46 8.88 -9.03
CA ALA A 289 1.21 9.60 -8.70
C ALA A 289 0.96 10.82 -9.60
N ARG A 290 1.97 11.27 -10.32
CA ARG A 290 1.92 12.36 -11.30
C ARG A 290 2.70 11.99 -12.56
N PRO A 291 2.46 12.67 -13.69
CA PRO A 291 3.22 12.45 -14.91
C PRO A 291 4.71 12.75 -14.68
N ILE A 292 5.55 11.78 -15.03
CA ILE A 292 7.01 11.92 -15.12
C ILE A 292 7.50 11.20 -16.37
N GLU A 293 8.65 11.60 -16.87
CA GLU A 293 9.30 10.86 -17.94
C GLU A 293 10.01 9.63 -17.36
N LEU A 294 9.66 8.45 -17.87
CA LEU A 294 10.27 7.19 -17.48
C LEU A 294 11.10 6.61 -18.62
N PRO A 295 12.25 5.95 -18.31
CA PRO A 295 12.99 5.20 -19.33
C PRO A 295 12.10 4.16 -20.01
N GLU A 296 12.31 3.92 -21.31
CA GLU A 296 11.54 2.97 -22.09
C GLU A 296 11.56 1.56 -21.50
N ALA A 297 12.71 1.12 -20.99
CA ALA A 297 12.86 -0.17 -20.29
C ALA A 297 11.99 -0.31 -19.02
N VAL A 298 11.51 0.80 -18.46
CA VAL A 298 10.56 0.81 -17.33
C VAL A 298 9.13 0.81 -17.87
N LYS A 299 8.82 1.66 -18.86
CA LYS A 299 7.49 1.78 -19.47
C LYS A 299 7.00 0.44 -20.00
N THR A 300 7.87 -0.33 -20.68
CA THR A 300 7.53 -1.63 -21.27
C THR A 300 7.18 -2.72 -20.25
N LYS A 301 7.43 -2.49 -18.96
CA LYS A 301 7.02 -3.42 -17.89
C LYS A 301 5.56 -3.26 -17.49
N PHE A 302 4.95 -2.12 -17.79
CA PHE A 302 3.55 -1.85 -17.47
C PHE A 302 2.64 -2.26 -18.64
N LEU A 303 1.36 -2.48 -18.35
CA LEU A 303 0.34 -2.57 -19.38
C LEU A 303 0.27 -1.24 -20.17
N PRO A 304 -0.27 -1.26 -21.39
CA PRO A 304 -0.54 -0.04 -22.14
C PRO A 304 -1.46 0.93 -21.37
N ASP A 305 -1.30 2.23 -21.57
CA ASP A 305 -2.16 3.24 -20.94
C ASP A 305 -3.64 3.05 -21.28
N SER A 306 -3.96 2.51 -22.46
CA SER A 306 -5.34 2.14 -22.84
C SER A 306 -5.98 1.12 -21.89
N ASP A 307 -5.19 0.22 -21.30
CA ASP A 307 -5.69 -0.72 -20.31
C ASP A 307 -5.94 -0.04 -18.96
N TYR A 308 -4.99 0.82 -18.54
CA TYR A 308 -5.15 1.59 -17.31
C TYR A 308 -6.31 2.60 -17.38
N ALA A 309 -6.69 3.06 -18.57
CA ALA A 309 -7.87 3.92 -18.76
C ALA A 309 -9.18 3.26 -18.27
N ARG A 310 -9.22 1.94 -18.13
CA ARG A 310 -10.35 1.20 -17.53
C ARG A 310 -10.37 1.26 -16.01
N ALA A 311 -9.25 1.61 -15.35
CA ALA A 311 -9.16 1.73 -13.89
C ALA A 311 -9.48 3.17 -13.48
N LYS A 312 -10.53 3.34 -12.69
CA LYS A 312 -11.03 4.67 -12.28
C LYS A 312 -10.52 5.05 -10.90
N SER A 313 -10.21 6.33 -10.72
CA SER A 313 -10.13 6.94 -9.39
C SER A 313 -11.54 7.12 -8.85
N VAL A 314 -11.74 6.83 -7.56
CA VAL A 314 -13.04 6.89 -6.89
C VAL A 314 -12.93 7.69 -5.60
N ASN A 315 -14.06 8.17 -5.09
CA ASN A 315 -14.08 8.80 -3.76
C ASN A 315 -14.05 7.71 -2.68
N TRP A 316 -12.86 7.43 -2.19
CA TRP A 316 -12.64 6.41 -1.16
C TRP A 316 -13.28 6.77 0.19
N GLY A 317 -13.54 8.07 0.47
CA GLY A 317 -14.25 8.50 1.68
C GLY A 317 -15.69 8.02 1.72
N ASP A 318 -16.41 8.20 0.61
CA ASP A 318 -17.80 7.73 0.49
C ASP A 318 -17.87 6.20 0.53
N LEU A 319 -16.92 5.52 -0.13
CA LEU A 319 -16.83 4.07 -0.14
C LEU A 319 -16.50 3.49 1.24
N GLU A 320 -15.70 4.18 2.04
CA GLU A 320 -15.43 3.78 3.42
C GLU A 320 -16.69 3.84 4.28
N THR A 321 -17.50 4.89 4.11
CA THR A 321 -18.79 5.01 4.82
C THR A 321 -19.73 3.84 4.48
N ALA A 322 -19.73 3.40 3.22
CA ALA A 322 -20.55 2.28 2.75
C ALA A 322 -19.98 0.89 3.15
N GLN A 323 -18.72 0.81 3.57
CA GLN A 323 -18.04 -0.48 3.81
C GLN A 323 -18.77 -1.36 4.82
N LYS A 324 -19.18 -0.79 5.94
CA LYS A 324 -19.87 -1.59 6.99
C LYS A 324 -21.14 -2.23 6.47
N ALA A 325 -21.99 -1.46 5.80
CA ALA A 325 -23.26 -1.98 5.26
C ALA A 325 -23.03 -3.06 4.21
N PHE A 326 -22.03 -2.88 3.34
CA PHE A 326 -21.64 -3.91 2.38
C PHE A 326 -21.14 -5.18 3.09
N VAL A 327 -20.25 -5.05 4.08
CA VAL A 327 -19.69 -6.20 4.81
C VAL A 327 -20.77 -6.98 5.54
N ASP A 328 -21.72 -6.32 6.21
CA ASP A 328 -22.81 -6.98 6.89
C ASP A 328 -23.67 -7.83 5.91
N ARG A 329 -23.96 -7.28 4.74
CA ARG A 329 -24.65 -7.98 3.66
C ARG A 329 -23.81 -9.12 3.06
N TYR A 330 -22.52 -8.89 2.82
CA TYR A 330 -21.62 -9.93 2.29
C TYR A 330 -21.57 -11.14 3.23
N LEU A 331 -21.47 -10.92 4.53
CA LEU A 331 -21.43 -11.99 5.52
C LEU A 331 -22.77 -12.77 5.60
N SER A 332 -23.90 -12.09 5.42
CA SER A 332 -25.22 -12.73 5.52
C SER A 332 -25.71 -13.35 4.21
N GLU A 333 -25.32 -12.79 3.04
CA GLU A 333 -25.88 -13.18 1.75
C GLU A 333 -24.92 -14.02 0.89
N VAL A 334 -23.60 -13.89 1.10
CA VAL A 334 -22.57 -14.52 0.28
C VAL A 334 -21.83 -15.62 1.03
N ARG A 335 -21.48 -15.38 2.31
CA ARG A 335 -20.67 -16.29 3.12
C ARG A 335 -21.52 -17.25 3.92
#